data_189b91edbaa48719573aaee2c2f35b8e
#
_entry.id   189b91edbaa48719573aaee2c2f35b8e
#
_cell.length_a   1.000
_cell.length_b   1.000
_cell.length_c   1.000
_cell.angle_alpha   90.00
_cell.angle_beta   90.00
_cell.angle_gamma   90.00
#
_symmetry.space_group_name_H-M   'P 1'
#
loop_
_entity.id
_entity.type
_entity.pdbx_description
1 polymer ?
#
loop_
_entity_poly.entity_id
_entity_poly.type
_entity_poly.pdbx_seq_one_letter_code
_entity_poly.pdbx_strand_id
1 'polypeptide(L)' 'MEISTKYDIGDKCWCMDDNMPIEILIEEIEVFVTLQSSRRSVKYVGIRCGCGYNREVYDKDVFDTKDELINSLIKNF' A
#
# COMPACT_ATOMS: atom_id res chain seq x y z
N MET A 1 16.98 0.00 16.14
CA MET A 1 15.61 0.54 15.93
C MET A 1 14.84 -0.45 15.10
N GLU A 2 13.77 -0.96 15.64
CA GLU A 2 12.88 -1.83 14.87
C GLU A 2 11.94 -0.99 14.03
N ILE A 3 11.87 -1.30 12.76
CA ILE A 3 10.94 -0.68 11.84
C ILE A 3 9.84 -1.70 11.54
N SER A 4 8.63 -1.37 11.97
CA SER A 4 7.48 -2.24 11.74
C SER A 4 6.70 -1.71 10.55
N THR A 5 6.39 -2.59 9.62
CA THR A 5 5.56 -2.28 8.46
C THR A 5 4.23 -2.99 8.58
N LYS A 6 3.20 -2.44 7.95
CA LYS A 6 1.86 -3.00 7.99
C LYS A 6 1.78 -4.34 7.26
N TYR A 7 2.58 -4.50 6.20
CA TYR A 7 2.62 -5.70 5.38
C TYR A 7 4.05 -6.18 5.21
N ASP A 8 4.20 -7.46 4.89
CA ASP A 8 5.47 -8.08 4.56
C ASP A 8 5.54 -8.42 3.07
N ILE A 9 6.76 -8.69 2.60
CA ILE A 9 6.95 -9.18 1.24
C ILE A 9 6.20 -10.51 1.08
N GLY A 10 5.45 -10.61 0.00
CA GLY A 10 4.60 -11.78 -0.26
C GLY A 10 3.17 -11.61 0.18
N ASP A 11 2.86 -10.55 0.94
CA ASP A 11 1.49 -10.24 1.32
C ASP A 11 0.75 -9.58 0.17
N LYS A 12 -0.57 -9.68 0.20
CA LYS A 12 -1.44 -9.01 -0.76
C LYS A 12 -2.20 -7.90 -0.07
N CYS A 13 -2.38 -6.80 -0.76
CA CYS A 13 -3.17 -5.69 -0.24
C CYS A 13 -3.96 -5.04 -1.37
N TRP A 14 -4.88 -4.16 -1.00
CA TRP A 14 -5.76 -3.48 -1.94
C TRP A 14 -5.46 -1.99 -2.00
N CYS A 15 -5.49 -1.43 -3.19
CA CYS A 15 -5.33 0.00 -3.39
C CYS A 15 -6.15 0.45 -4.60
N MET A 16 -6.27 1.77 -4.78
CA MET A 16 -6.96 2.34 -5.93
C MET A 16 -5.99 2.58 -7.07
N ASP A 17 -6.43 2.25 -8.29
CA ASP A 17 -5.71 2.53 -9.52
C ASP A 17 -6.72 2.87 -10.60
N ASP A 18 -6.59 4.07 -11.18
CA ASP A 18 -7.52 4.59 -12.20
C ASP A 18 -8.98 4.46 -11.78
N ASN A 19 -9.27 4.86 -10.54
CA ASN A 19 -10.62 4.80 -9.97
C ASN A 19 -11.17 3.39 -9.80
N MET A 20 -10.31 2.38 -9.83
CA MET A 20 -10.71 0.99 -9.62
C MET A 20 -9.92 0.38 -8.47
N PRO A 21 -10.57 -0.41 -7.60
CA PRO A 21 -9.83 -1.15 -6.59
C PRO A 21 -9.08 -2.30 -7.25
N ILE A 22 -7.79 -2.40 -6.94
CA ILE A 22 -6.95 -3.49 -7.43
C ILE A 22 -6.23 -4.16 -6.28
N GLU A 23 -5.89 -5.43 -6.46
CA GLU A 23 -5.08 -6.18 -5.51
C GLU A 23 -3.66 -6.26 -6.03
N ILE A 24 -2.69 -6.02 -5.15
CA ILE A 24 -1.27 -6.13 -5.48
C ILE A 24 -0.58 -7.14 -4.57
N LEU A 25 0.43 -7.80 -5.12
CA LEU A 25 1.32 -8.69 -4.37
C LEU A 25 2.59 -7.92 -4.08
N ILE A 26 2.93 -7.75 -2.80
CA ILE A 26 4.07 -6.96 -2.38
C ILE A 26 5.36 -7.70 -2.65
N GLU A 27 6.25 -7.09 -3.43
CA GLU A 27 7.56 -7.65 -3.76
C GLU A 27 8.70 -6.93 -3.07
N GLU A 28 8.50 -5.65 -2.72
CA GLU A 28 9.55 -4.82 -2.12
C GLU A 28 8.92 -3.82 -1.17
N ILE A 29 9.62 -3.52 -0.10
CA ILE A 29 9.19 -2.52 0.88
C ILE A 29 10.32 -1.51 1.04
N GLU A 30 10.00 -0.23 0.87
CA GLU A 30 10.95 0.87 1.06
C GLU A 30 10.50 1.73 2.23
N VAL A 31 11.42 2.01 3.14
CA VAL A 31 11.15 2.85 4.30
C VAL A 31 12.02 4.10 4.23
N PHE A 32 11.39 5.26 4.30
CA PHE A 32 12.08 6.54 4.26
C PHE A 32 11.99 7.21 5.63
N VAL A 33 13.15 7.64 6.16
CA VAL A 33 13.23 8.38 7.42
C VAL A 33 14.07 9.62 7.15
N THR A 34 13.53 10.79 7.50
CA THR A 34 14.26 12.05 7.30
C THR A 34 14.55 12.73 8.64
N LEU A 35 15.61 13.54 8.66
CA LEU A 35 15.99 14.29 9.86
C LEU A 35 14.97 15.36 10.23
N GLN A 36 14.28 15.91 9.24
CA GLN A 36 13.32 16.99 9.45
C GLN A 36 11.95 16.52 9.85
N SER A 37 11.67 15.26 9.72
CA SER A 37 10.39 14.68 10.03
C SER A 37 10.58 13.44 10.87
N SER A 38 9.90 13.39 12.01
CA SER A 38 9.87 12.18 12.81
C SER A 38 8.95 11.12 12.19
N ARG A 39 8.30 11.45 11.08
CA ARG A 39 7.40 10.53 10.40
C ARG A 39 8.17 9.61 9.47
N ARG A 40 7.83 8.34 9.53
CA ARG A 40 8.32 7.35 8.60
C ARG A 40 7.37 7.29 7.42
N SER A 41 7.93 7.22 6.24
CA SER A 41 7.16 7.00 5.03
C SER A 41 7.46 5.59 4.54
N VAL A 42 6.45 4.76 4.42
CA VAL A 42 6.59 3.38 3.95
C VAL A 42 5.93 3.27 2.59
N LYS A 43 6.70 2.78 1.61
CA LYS A 43 6.21 2.57 0.26
C LYS A 43 6.30 1.08 -0.06
N TYR A 44 5.22 0.53 -0.59
CA TYR A 44 5.18 -0.85 -1.06
C TYR A 44 5.26 -0.89 -2.57
N VAL A 45 6.14 -1.73 -3.09
CA VAL A 45 6.25 -1.98 -4.53
C VAL A 45 5.76 -3.38 -4.80
N GLY A 46 4.79 -3.51 -5.65
CA GLY A 46 4.21 -4.81 -5.93
C GLY A 46 3.75 -4.96 -7.35
N ILE A 47 3.27 -6.16 -7.67
CA ILE A 47 2.73 -6.49 -8.97
C ILE A 47 1.21 -6.56 -8.84
N ARG A 48 0.51 -5.90 -9.76
CA ARG A 48 -0.94 -5.99 -9.84
C ARG A 48 -1.34 -7.43 -10.19
N CYS A 49 -2.18 -8.03 -9.36
CA CYS A 49 -2.65 -9.39 -9.58
C CYS A 49 -3.48 -9.45 -10.87
N GLY A 50 -3.10 -10.38 -11.74
CA GLY A 50 -3.78 -10.60 -13.01
C GLY A 50 -3.20 -9.87 -14.21
N CYS A 51 -2.44 -8.80 -14.01
CA CYS A 51 -1.91 -8.00 -15.13
C CYS A 51 -0.38 -7.95 -15.20
N GLY A 52 0.30 -8.18 -14.09
CA GLY A 52 1.76 -8.16 -14.05
C GLY A 52 2.40 -6.78 -14.11
N TYR A 53 1.64 -5.71 -13.97
CA TYR A 53 2.20 -4.36 -13.92
C TYR A 53 2.71 -4.04 -12.52
N ASN A 54 3.88 -3.41 -12.46
CA ASN A 54 4.43 -2.94 -11.19
C ASN A 54 3.65 -1.73 -10.70
N ARG A 55 3.40 -1.68 -9.38
CA ARG A 55 2.67 -0.59 -8.77
C ARG A 55 3.36 -0.18 -7.48
N GLU A 56 3.47 1.12 -7.24
CA GLU A 56 4.01 1.67 -6.01
C GLU A 56 2.88 2.33 -5.24
N VAL A 57 2.77 1.99 -3.95
CA VAL A 57 1.73 2.57 -3.09
C VAL A 57 2.31 2.89 -1.73
N TYR A 58 1.79 3.92 -1.09
CA TYR A 58 2.19 4.27 0.25
C TYR A 58 1.33 3.56 1.28
N ASP A 59 1.88 3.37 2.47
CA ASP A 59 1.23 2.65 3.56
C ASP A 59 -0.16 3.20 3.89
N LYS A 60 -0.32 4.51 3.77
CA LYS A 60 -1.61 5.17 4.05
C LYS A 60 -2.68 4.88 3.01
N ASP A 61 -2.30 4.41 1.82
CA ASP A 61 -3.21 4.21 0.69
C ASP A 61 -3.54 2.74 0.44
N VAL A 62 -3.14 1.84 1.34
CA VAL A 62 -3.39 0.40 1.19
C VAL A 62 -4.36 -0.10 2.25
N PHE A 63 -5.09 -1.14 1.90
CA PHE A 63 -6.13 -1.73 2.74
C PHE A 63 -6.04 -3.25 2.70
N ASP A 64 -6.47 -3.89 3.78
CA ASP A 64 -6.43 -5.35 3.88
C ASP A 64 -7.42 -6.03 2.96
N THR A 65 -8.57 -5.41 2.76
CA THR A 65 -9.64 -5.96 1.93
C THR A 65 -10.21 -4.90 1.01
N LYS A 66 -10.87 -5.37 -0.05
CA LYS A 66 -11.57 -4.49 -0.98
C LYS A 66 -12.68 -3.70 -0.27
N ASP A 67 -13.38 -4.34 0.67
CA ASP A 67 -14.46 -3.70 1.40
C ASP A 67 -13.96 -2.55 2.25
N GLU A 68 -12.81 -2.69 2.90
CA GLU A 68 -12.20 -1.60 3.68
C GLU A 68 -11.85 -0.42 2.79
N LEU A 69 -11.30 -0.69 1.61
CA LEU A 69 -10.97 0.34 0.64
C LEU A 69 -12.21 1.10 0.22
N ILE A 70 -13.29 0.40 -0.13
CA ILE A 70 -14.54 1.01 -0.55
C ILE A 70 -15.15 1.84 0.58
N ASN A 71 -15.13 1.31 1.81
CA ASN A 71 -15.66 2.02 2.97
C ASN A 71 -14.88 3.31 3.24
N SER A 72 -13.58 3.29 3.03
CA SER A 72 -12.74 4.48 3.18
C SER A 72 -13.14 5.57 2.18
N LEU A 73 -13.46 5.20 0.96
CA LEU A 73 -13.90 6.14 -0.07
C LEU A 73 -15.26 6.75 0.27
N ILE A 74 -16.17 5.94 0.78
CA ILE A 74 -17.51 6.40 1.15
C ILE A 74 -17.45 7.39 2.32
N LYS A 75 -16.57 7.16 3.28
CA LYS A 75 -16.44 8.05 4.46
C LYS A 75 -15.92 9.44 4.13
N ASN A 76 -15.30 9.60 2.97
CA ASN A 76 -14.73 10.87 2.55
C ASN A 76 -15.69 11.72 1.71
N PHE A 77 -16.91 11.29 1.57
CA PHE A 77 -17.95 12.06 0.87
C PHE A 77 -18.92 12.72 1.83
#